data_9a0fc4c06e8823caa93c0aa107390cc0
#
_entry.id   9a0fc4c06e8823caa93c0aa107390cc0
#
_cell.length_a   1.000
_cell.length_b   1.000
_cell.length_c   1.000
_cell.angle_alpha   90.00
_cell.angle_beta   90.00
_cell.angle_gamma   90.00
#
_symmetry.space_group_name_H-M   'P 1'
#
loop_
_entity.id
_entity.type
_entity.pdbx_description
1 polymer ?
#
loop_
_entity_poly.entity_id
_entity_poly.type
_entity_poly.pdbx_seq_one_letter_code
_entity_poly.pdbx_strand_id
1 'polypeptide(L)'
;LRRHHVVLTVNPDGCQLGLRANARGIDLNRNFPAANWKAGETVYRWNSAAEERDVVLLTGEEPGSEPETQALCQLIHQIHPAWVVSFHDPLACIEDPGHSELGQWLAGAFNLPLVGSVGYETPGSFGSWCADIGLPCITAEFPPVSADEATEKYLAAMTDLLHWHTHR
;
A
#
# COMPACT_ATOMS: atom_id res chain seq x y z
N LEU A 1 2.56 -26.14 -5.00
CA LEU A 1 1.55 -25.06 -5.06
C LEU A 1 2.04 -23.92 -4.19
N ARG A 2 2.35 -22.78 -4.79
CA ARG A 2 2.60 -21.53 -4.05
C ARG A 2 1.27 -21.11 -3.43
N ARG A 3 1.31 -20.69 -2.16
CA ARG A 3 0.14 -20.12 -1.49
C ARG A 3 0.17 -18.62 -1.66
N HIS A 4 -0.89 -18.05 -2.22
CA HIS A 4 -1.13 -16.63 -2.22
C HIS A 4 -2.15 -16.30 -1.13
N HIS A 5 -1.91 -15.21 -0.43
CA HIS A 5 -2.85 -14.64 0.53
C HIS A 5 -3.26 -13.29 -0.01
N VAL A 6 -4.55 -13.04 -0.06
CA VAL A 6 -5.11 -11.79 -0.56
C VAL A 6 -5.87 -11.12 0.57
N VAL A 7 -5.48 -9.89 0.91
CA VAL A 7 -6.22 -9.02 1.81
C VAL A 7 -6.98 -8.03 0.93
N LEU A 8 -8.31 -8.14 0.90
CA LEU A 8 -9.14 -7.32 0.02
C LEU A 8 -9.15 -5.85 0.41
N THR A 9 -9.11 -5.57 1.70
CA THR A 9 -8.98 -4.22 2.24
C THR A 9 -8.35 -4.26 3.62
N VAL A 10 -7.46 -3.31 3.90
CA VAL A 10 -6.89 -3.11 5.23
C VAL A 10 -7.75 -2.15 6.06
N ASN A 11 -8.52 -1.28 5.39
CA ASN A 11 -9.37 -0.26 6.02
C ASN A 11 -10.83 -0.45 5.61
N PRO A 12 -11.56 -1.42 6.16
CA PRO A 12 -12.95 -1.67 5.78
C PRO A 12 -13.86 -0.47 6.06
N ASP A 13 -13.65 0.23 7.17
CA ASP A 13 -14.45 1.41 7.52
C ASP A 13 -14.21 2.56 6.54
N GLY A 14 -12.94 2.83 6.22
CA GLY A 14 -12.58 3.84 5.24
C GLY A 14 -13.13 3.52 3.85
N CYS A 15 -13.07 2.26 3.42
CA CYS A 15 -13.68 1.83 2.16
C CYS A 15 -15.18 2.07 2.13
N GLN A 16 -15.89 1.78 3.22
CA GLN A 16 -17.33 2.00 3.33
C GLN A 16 -17.71 3.48 3.36
N LEU A 17 -16.89 4.31 3.99
CA LEU A 17 -17.17 5.74 4.18
C LEU A 17 -16.53 6.64 3.10
N GLY A 18 -15.72 6.08 2.20
CA GLY A 18 -14.96 6.84 1.22
C GLY A 18 -13.87 7.72 1.86
N LEU A 19 -13.25 7.25 2.94
CA LEU A 19 -12.24 7.96 3.70
C LEU A 19 -10.89 7.24 3.64
N ARG A 20 -9.81 8.02 3.64
CA ARG A 20 -8.46 7.47 3.81
C ARG A 20 -8.23 6.95 5.24
N ALA A 21 -8.73 7.66 6.24
CA ALA A 21 -8.63 7.27 7.63
C ALA A 21 -9.54 6.07 7.96
N ASN A 22 -9.21 5.35 9.03
CA ASN A 22 -10.15 4.42 9.65
C ASN A 22 -11.24 5.17 10.45
N ALA A 23 -12.16 4.45 11.10
CA ALA A 23 -13.26 5.04 11.88
C ALA A 23 -12.79 5.96 13.04
N ARG A 24 -11.54 5.85 13.47
CA ARG A 24 -10.93 6.67 14.52
C ARG A 24 -10.21 7.91 14.00
N GLY A 25 -10.22 8.15 12.70
CA GLY A 25 -9.53 9.27 12.07
C GLY A 25 -8.03 9.08 11.88
N ILE A 26 -7.55 7.83 11.95
CA ILE A 26 -6.14 7.49 11.84
C ILE A 26 -5.79 7.09 10.39
N ASP A 27 -4.72 7.66 9.84
CA ASP A 27 -4.10 7.18 8.61
C ASP A 27 -3.33 5.88 8.90
N LEU A 28 -3.92 4.74 8.53
CA LEU A 28 -3.31 3.44 8.78
C LEU A 28 -1.93 3.30 8.14
N ASN A 29 -1.70 3.93 6.98
CA ASN A 29 -0.39 3.92 6.33
C ASN A 29 0.60 4.95 6.93
N ARG A 30 0.32 5.42 8.15
CA ARG A 30 1.20 6.20 9.03
C ARG A 30 1.20 5.64 10.45
N ASN A 31 0.57 4.46 10.65
CA ASN A 31 0.42 3.85 11.97
C ASN A 31 1.24 2.56 12.18
N PHE A 32 1.92 2.06 11.14
CA PHE A 32 2.74 0.85 11.31
C PHE A 32 3.91 1.07 12.28
N PRO A 33 4.33 0.01 13.04
CA PRO A 33 5.40 0.11 14.02
C PRO A 33 6.79 0.11 13.34
N ALA A 34 6.98 1.04 12.42
CA ALA A 34 8.24 1.26 11.74
C ALA A 34 9.18 2.11 12.59
N ALA A 35 10.50 1.91 12.45
CA ALA A 35 11.51 2.65 13.18
C ALA A 35 11.46 4.17 12.95
N ASN A 36 10.92 4.58 11.80
CA ASN A 36 10.74 5.98 11.44
C ASN A 36 9.36 6.56 11.82
N TRP A 37 8.51 5.81 12.53
CA TRP A 37 7.19 6.30 12.93
C TRP A 37 7.29 7.61 13.73
N LYS A 38 6.36 8.50 13.51
CA LYS A 38 6.27 9.80 14.21
C LYS A 38 4.85 10.04 14.68
N ALA A 39 4.70 10.40 15.96
CA ALA A 39 3.43 10.84 16.52
C ALA A 39 3.02 12.20 15.94
N GLY A 40 1.72 12.40 15.76
CA GLY A 40 1.17 13.69 15.38
C GLY A 40 0.20 13.61 14.22
N GLU A 41 0.34 14.57 13.33
CA GLU A 41 -0.54 14.77 12.18
C GLU A 41 0.19 14.46 10.88
N THR A 42 -0.55 14.00 9.88
CA THR A 42 -0.12 13.88 8.49
C THR A 42 -1.13 14.59 7.61
N VAL A 43 -0.68 15.15 6.50
CA VAL A 43 -1.55 15.79 5.54
C VAL A 43 -1.70 14.88 4.32
N TYR A 44 -2.94 14.58 4.01
CA TYR A 44 -3.32 13.91 2.79
C TYR A 44 -3.99 14.90 1.85
N ARG A 45 -3.45 15.04 0.64
CA ARG A 45 -4.06 15.88 -0.39
C ARG A 45 -5.08 15.07 -1.16
N TRP A 46 -6.34 15.41 -0.99
CA TRP A 46 -7.42 14.87 -1.78
C TRP A 46 -7.44 15.53 -3.16
N ASN A 47 -7.29 14.76 -4.22
CA ASN A 47 -7.22 15.24 -5.60
C ASN A 47 -8.04 14.39 -6.58
N SER A 48 -9.13 13.77 -6.13
CA SER A 48 -10.06 13.10 -7.02
C SER A 48 -10.86 14.13 -7.83
N ALA A 49 -11.90 13.71 -8.57
CA ALA A 49 -12.78 14.58 -9.36
C ALA A 49 -13.48 15.70 -8.54
N ALA A 50 -13.29 15.75 -7.21
CA ALA A 50 -13.76 16.82 -6.34
C ALA A 50 -12.70 17.94 -6.23
N GLU A 51 -13.09 19.07 -5.63
CA GLU A 51 -12.19 20.18 -5.34
C GLU A 51 -11.01 19.71 -4.48
N GLU A 52 -9.78 20.08 -4.90
CA GLU A 52 -8.56 19.77 -4.16
C GLU A 52 -8.63 20.34 -2.74
N ARG A 53 -8.32 19.51 -1.77
CA ARG A 53 -8.25 19.93 -0.36
C ARG A 53 -7.22 19.11 0.40
N ASP A 54 -6.57 19.74 1.36
CA ASP A 54 -5.74 19.05 2.32
C ASP A 54 -6.60 18.53 3.48
N VAL A 55 -6.44 17.26 3.79
CA VAL A 55 -7.10 16.60 4.92
C VAL A 55 -6.04 16.25 5.95
N VAL A 56 -6.20 16.77 7.16
CA VAL A 56 -5.33 16.44 8.30
C VAL A 56 -5.83 15.15 8.93
N LEU A 57 -4.93 14.17 9.06
CA LEU A 57 -5.18 12.88 9.69
C LEU A 57 -4.18 12.65 10.81
N LEU A 58 -4.54 11.81 11.77
CA LEU A 58 -3.67 11.44 12.86
C LEU A 58 -2.87 10.18 12.52
N THR A 59 -1.71 10.02 13.17
CA THR A 59 -0.85 8.84 13.01
C THR A 59 -1.06 7.77 14.08
N GLY A 60 -1.99 8.02 15.02
CA GLY A 60 -2.28 7.17 16.17
C GLY A 60 -1.57 7.63 17.45
N GLU A 61 -1.97 7.07 18.59
CA GLU A 61 -1.39 7.39 19.90
C GLU A 61 0.00 6.79 20.08
N GLU A 62 0.22 5.62 19.47
CA GLU A 62 1.50 4.90 19.43
C GLU A 62 1.62 4.12 18.12
N PRO A 63 2.85 3.68 17.76
CA PRO A 63 3.04 2.87 16.55
C PRO A 63 2.28 1.54 16.69
N GLY A 64 1.44 1.24 15.70
CA GLY A 64 0.59 0.05 15.72
C GLY A 64 -0.59 0.11 16.69
N SER A 65 -1.06 1.31 17.04
CA SER A 65 -2.23 1.48 17.93
C SER A 65 -3.53 0.93 17.34
N GLU A 66 -3.64 0.88 16.00
CA GLU A 66 -4.89 0.54 15.35
C GLU A 66 -5.05 -0.97 15.16
N PRO A 67 -6.27 -1.51 15.40
CA PRO A 67 -6.51 -2.94 15.29
C PRO A 67 -6.26 -3.49 13.87
N GLU A 68 -6.53 -2.70 12.84
CA GLU A 68 -6.27 -3.06 11.45
C GLU A 68 -4.77 -3.22 11.19
N THR A 69 -3.96 -2.29 11.69
CA THR A 69 -2.50 -2.35 11.62
C THR A 69 -1.97 -3.57 12.35
N GLN A 70 -2.46 -3.81 13.58
CA GLN A 70 -2.08 -4.98 14.39
C GLN A 70 -2.44 -6.29 13.68
N ALA A 71 -3.64 -6.37 13.12
CA ALA A 71 -4.11 -7.57 12.42
C ALA A 71 -3.23 -7.88 11.19
N LEU A 72 -2.86 -6.85 10.39
CA LEU A 72 -2.00 -7.05 9.24
C LEU A 72 -0.57 -7.46 9.67
N CYS A 73 0.00 -6.82 10.69
CA CYS A 73 1.30 -7.21 11.24
C CYS A 73 1.29 -8.66 11.73
N GLN A 74 0.25 -9.06 12.47
CA GLN A 74 0.10 -10.44 12.94
C GLN A 74 -0.02 -11.43 11.78
N LEU A 75 -0.81 -11.11 10.76
CA LEU A 75 -0.93 -11.95 9.57
C LEU A 75 0.43 -12.15 8.89
N ILE A 76 1.17 -11.07 8.64
CA ILE A 76 2.53 -11.15 8.04
C ILE A 76 3.45 -12.04 8.88
N HIS A 77 3.44 -11.88 10.21
CA HIS A 77 4.24 -12.73 11.10
C HIS A 77 3.79 -14.20 11.12
N GLN A 78 2.52 -14.50 10.84
CA GLN A 78 2.01 -15.87 10.78
C GLN A 78 2.34 -16.58 9.47
N ILE A 79 2.20 -15.87 8.35
CA ILE A 79 2.34 -16.49 7.02
C ILE A 79 3.77 -16.44 6.49
N HIS A 80 4.64 -15.55 7.02
CA HIS A 80 6.02 -15.35 6.57
C HIS A 80 6.13 -15.27 5.04
N PRO A 81 5.49 -14.27 4.41
CA PRO A 81 5.50 -14.17 2.96
C PRO A 81 6.91 -13.87 2.43
N ALA A 82 7.24 -14.36 1.25
CA ALA A 82 8.53 -14.04 0.62
C ALA A 82 8.57 -12.61 0.06
N TRP A 83 7.42 -12.03 -0.23
CA TRP A 83 7.23 -10.66 -0.71
C TRP A 83 5.77 -10.24 -0.54
N VAL A 84 5.52 -8.95 -0.59
CA VAL A 84 4.18 -8.35 -0.57
C VAL A 84 4.05 -7.36 -1.71
N VAL A 85 2.88 -7.32 -2.33
CA VAL A 85 2.45 -6.23 -3.22
C VAL A 85 1.31 -5.49 -2.55
N SER A 86 1.49 -4.20 -2.36
CA SER A 86 0.50 -3.28 -1.80
C SER A 86 -0.08 -2.41 -2.91
N PHE A 87 -1.40 -2.34 -3.01
CA PHE A 87 -2.07 -1.54 -4.04
C PHE A 87 -2.59 -0.25 -3.46
N HIS A 88 -2.27 0.86 -4.10
CA HIS A 88 -2.59 2.22 -3.71
C HIS A 88 -3.01 3.07 -4.93
N ASP A 89 -3.39 4.30 -4.70
CA ASP A 89 -3.55 5.40 -5.63
C ASP A 89 -3.10 6.72 -4.94
N PRO A 90 -2.80 7.81 -5.64
CA PRO A 90 -2.99 8.08 -7.08
C PRO A 90 -1.67 8.31 -7.86
N LEU A 91 -0.52 7.80 -7.45
CA LEU A 91 0.80 8.25 -7.94
C LEU A 91 1.21 7.69 -9.31
N ALA A 92 0.45 6.75 -9.87
CA ALA A 92 0.65 6.18 -11.20
C ALA A 92 2.06 5.58 -11.42
N CYS A 93 2.57 4.80 -10.48
CA CYS A 93 3.88 4.16 -10.57
C CYS A 93 3.94 2.81 -9.85
N ILE A 94 4.98 2.04 -10.12
CA ILE A 94 5.38 0.88 -9.31
C ILE A 94 6.59 1.30 -8.51
N GLU A 95 6.44 1.43 -7.19
CA GLU A 95 7.54 1.70 -6.29
C GLU A 95 8.14 0.37 -5.82
N ASP A 96 9.39 0.15 -6.20
CA ASP A 96 10.19 -0.98 -5.76
C ASP A 96 11.63 -0.52 -5.55
N PRO A 97 12.06 -0.26 -4.31
CA PRO A 97 13.43 0.18 -4.01
C PRO A 97 14.51 -0.79 -4.50
N GLY A 98 14.18 -2.07 -4.58
CA GLY A 98 15.10 -3.12 -5.03
C GLY A 98 15.13 -3.32 -6.55
N HIS A 99 14.25 -2.70 -7.31
CA HIS A 99 14.08 -2.92 -8.75
C HIS A 99 14.06 -4.42 -9.09
N SER A 100 13.33 -5.20 -8.31
CA SER A 100 13.26 -6.65 -8.40
C SER A 100 12.64 -7.13 -9.72
N GLU A 101 12.80 -8.43 -10.02
CA GLU A 101 12.11 -9.03 -11.18
C GLU A 101 10.59 -8.88 -11.09
N LEU A 102 10.02 -8.95 -9.87
CA LEU A 102 8.60 -8.74 -9.66
C LEU A 102 8.19 -7.29 -9.92
N GLY A 103 8.97 -6.31 -9.44
CA GLY A 103 8.73 -4.89 -9.72
C GLY A 103 8.81 -4.56 -11.21
N GLN A 104 9.76 -5.12 -11.91
CA GLN A 104 9.88 -4.97 -13.37
C GLN A 104 8.68 -5.60 -14.10
N TRP A 105 8.28 -6.80 -13.69
CA TRP A 105 7.10 -7.46 -14.25
C TRP A 105 5.82 -6.63 -14.01
N LEU A 106 5.62 -6.15 -12.78
CA LEU A 106 4.47 -5.30 -12.44
C LEU A 106 4.46 -4.03 -13.29
N ALA A 107 5.59 -3.35 -13.43
CA ALA A 107 5.70 -2.15 -14.26
C ALA A 107 5.25 -2.41 -15.71
N GLY A 108 5.68 -3.53 -16.28
CA GLY A 108 5.27 -3.95 -17.62
C GLY A 108 3.80 -4.33 -17.71
N ALA A 109 3.30 -5.16 -16.77
CA ALA A 109 1.94 -5.67 -16.76
C ALA A 109 0.90 -4.56 -16.53
N PHE A 110 1.21 -3.58 -15.69
CA PHE A 110 0.34 -2.45 -15.38
C PHE A 110 0.58 -1.24 -16.29
N ASN A 111 1.62 -1.30 -17.13
CA ASN A 111 2.05 -0.17 -17.98
C ASN A 111 2.26 1.12 -17.17
N LEU A 112 2.99 0.99 -16.05
CA LEU A 112 3.34 2.07 -15.13
C LEU A 112 4.85 2.17 -14.98
N PRO A 113 5.41 3.37 -14.73
CA PRO A 113 6.85 3.52 -14.53
C PRO A 113 7.32 2.80 -13.26
N LEU A 114 8.48 2.15 -13.33
CA LEU A 114 9.17 1.61 -12.16
C LEU A 114 10.03 2.71 -11.52
N VAL A 115 9.85 2.94 -10.23
CA VAL A 115 10.60 3.92 -9.46
C VAL A 115 11.18 3.28 -8.20
N GLY A 116 12.34 3.76 -7.75
CA GLY A 116 12.94 3.31 -6.49
C GLY A 116 12.37 4.03 -5.25
N SER A 117 11.67 5.15 -5.45
CA SER A 117 11.03 5.94 -4.39
C SER A 117 9.99 6.88 -4.98
N VAL A 118 8.93 7.13 -4.24
CA VAL A 118 7.91 8.15 -4.58
C VAL A 118 8.38 9.59 -4.34
N GLY A 119 9.61 9.78 -3.85
CA GLY A 119 10.25 11.10 -3.74
C GLY A 119 10.00 11.85 -2.44
N TYR A 120 9.29 11.27 -1.46
CA TYR A 120 9.08 11.83 -0.13
C TYR A 120 9.06 10.75 0.95
N GLU A 121 9.35 11.16 2.19
CA GLU A 121 9.30 10.23 3.32
C GLU A 121 7.87 9.88 3.72
N THR A 122 7.67 8.61 4.08
CA THR A 122 6.39 8.08 4.57
C THR A 122 6.54 7.44 5.95
N PRO A 123 6.81 8.26 7.01
CA PRO A 123 7.02 7.73 8.36
C PRO A 123 5.85 6.88 8.83
N GLY A 124 6.14 5.70 9.41
CA GLY A 124 5.11 4.79 9.90
C GLY A 124 4.29 4.12 8.80
N SER A 125 4.75 4.12 7.55
CA SER A 125 4.06 3.41 6.47
C SER A 125 4.27 1.90 6.55
N PHE A 126 3.41 1.15 5.87
CA PHE A 126 3.55 -0.29 5.71
C PHE A 126 4.87 -0.65 5.01
N GLY A 127 5.24 0.08 3.96
CA GLY A 127 6.51 -0.13 3.27
C GLY A 127 7.73 0.12 4.17
N SER A 128 7.70 1.16 5.00
CA SER A 128 8.76 1.43 5.98
C SER A 128 8.90 0.29 6.99
N TRP A 129 7.77 -0.19 7.54
CA TRP A 129 7.78 -1.32 8.45
C TRP A 129 8.26 -2.62 7.79
N CYS A 130 7.84 -2.90 6.56
CA CYS A 130 8.33 -4.05 5.80
C CYS A 130 9.85 -3.99 5.61
N ALA A 131 10.40 -2.80 5.31
CA ALA A 131 11.84 -2.60 5.19
C ALA A 131 12.58 -2.91 6.50
N ASP A 132 12.04 -2.46 7.64
CA ASP A 132 12.62 -2.72 8.97
C ASP A 132 12.70 -4.21 9.32
N ILE A 133 11.71 -5.01 8.89
CA ILE A 133 11.68 -6.46 9.12
C ILE A 133 12.33 -7.27 7.98
N GLY A 134 12.91 -6.61 6.99
CA GLY A 134 13.55 -7.26 5.83
C GLY A 134 12.60 -7.96 4.88
N LEU A 135 11.33 -7.56 4.84
CA LEU A 135 10.31 -8.11 3.94
C LEU A 135 10.24 -7.27 2.66
N PRO A 136 10.54 -7.84 1.48
CA PRO A 136 10.35 -7.13 0.21
C PRO A 136 8.90 -6.69 0.04
N CYS A 137 8.68 -5.40 -0.11
CA CYS A 137 7.37 -4.78 -0.32
C CYS A 137 7.42 -3.92 -1.56
N ILE A 138 6.54 -4.18 -2.51
CA ILE A 138 6.38 -3.40 -3.73
C ILE A 138 5.05 -2.67 -3.63
N THR A 139 5.04 -1.37 -3.91
CA THR A 139 3.81 -0.57 -3.93
C THR A 139 3.40 -0.31 -5.38
N ALA A 140 2.24 -0.80 -5.76
CA ALA A 140 1.64 -0.50 -7.05
C ALA A 140 0.64 0.64 -6.86
N GLU A 141 1.00 1.82 -7.35
CA GLU A 141 0.22 3.04 -7.26
C GLU A 141 -0.56 3.24 -8.57
N PHE A 142 -1.87 3.06 -8.52
CA PHE A 142 -2.70 3.33 -9.68
C PHE A 142 -2.82 4.85 -9.94
N PRO A 143 -3.12 5.27 -11.18
CA PRO A 143 -3.49 6.66 -11.45
C PRO A 143 -4.85 6.99 -10.80
N PRO A 144 -5.19 8.29 -10.67
CA PRO A 144 -6.47 8.73 -10.10
C PRO A 144 -7.63 8.49 -11.08
N VAL A 145 -8.09 7.25 -11.15
CA VAL A 145 -9.20 6.80 -12.00
C VAL A 145 -10.34 6.25 -11.14
N SER A 146 -11.53 6.11 -11.73
CA SER A 146 -12.66 5.46 -11.04
C SER A 146 -12.39 3.98 -10.77
N ALA A 147 -13.11 3.39 -9.83
CA ALA A 147 -13.00 1.95 -9.53
C ALA A 147 -13.35 1.08 -10.75
N ASP A 148 -14.33 1.48 -11.56
CA ASP A 148 -14.72 0.77 -12.78
C ASP A 148 -13.59 0.82 -13.81
N GLU A 149 -13.02 1.99 -14.05
CA GLU A 149 -11.90 2.18 -14.96
C GLU A 149 -10.64 1.44 -14.49
N ALA A 150 -10.34 1.47 -13.19
CA ALA A 150 -9.24 0.69 -12.61
C ALA A 150 -9.48 -0.82 -12.82
N THR A 151 -10.70 -1.28 -12.65
CA THR A 151 -11.08 -2.68 -12.86
C THR A 151 -10.90 -3.08 -14.33
N GLU A 152 -11.44 -2.32 -15.27
CA GLU A 152 -11.27 -2.59 -16.69
C GLU A 152 -9.80 -2.67 -17.11
N LYS A 153 -8.99 -1.77 -16.57
CA LYS A 153 -7.61 -1.60 -17.00
C LYS A 153 -6.64 -2.59 -16.34
N TYR A 154 -6.84 -2.90 -15.06
CA TYR A 154 -5.81 -3.56 -14.25
C TYR A 154 -6.18 -4.95 -13.72
N LEU A 155 -7.47 -5.34 -13.71
CA LEU A 155 -7.88 -6.63 -13.13
C LEU A 155 -7.20 -7.83 -13.77
N ALA A 156 -6.98 -7.83 -15.07
CA ALA A 156 -6.28 -8.90 -15.77
C ALA A 156 -4.84 -9.07 -15.23
N ALA A 157 -4.09 -7.97 -15.14
CA ALA A 157 -2.73 -7.97 -14.60
C ALA A 157 -2.69 -8.36 -13.12
N MET A 158 -3.67 -7.92 -12.31
CA MET A 158 -3.80 -8.36 -10.90
C MET A 158 -4.06 -9.86 -10.81
N THR A 159 -4.85 -10.42 -11.71
CA THR A 159 -5.10 -11.87 -11.77
C THR A 159 -3.85 -12.62 -12.21
N ASP A 160 -3.12 -12.11 -13.19
CA ASP A 160 -1.88 -12.70 -13.68
C ASP A 160 -0.78 -12.69 -12.60
N LEU A 161 -0.78 -11.71 -11.69
CA LEU A 161 0.13 -11.68 -10.54
C LEU A 161 0.01 -12.94 -9.67
N LEU A 162 -1.16 -13.55 -9.56
CA LEU A 162 -1.36 -14.80 -8.82
C LEU A 162 -0.65 -16.00 -9.48
N HIS A 163 -0.28 -15.86 -10.74
CA HIS A 163 0.45 -16.87 -11.51
C HIS A 163 1.93 -16.51 -11.69
N TRP A 164 2.32 -15.32 -11.26
CA TRP A 164 3.71 -14.86 -11.41
C TRP A 164 4.69 -15.75 -10.62
N HIS A 165 5.83 -16.02 -11.20
CA HIS A 165 6.92 -16.76 -10.57
C HIS A 165 8.26 -16.28 -11.12
N THR A 166 9.28 -16.28 -10.27
CA THR A 166 10.66 -16.03 -10.70
C THR A 166 11.09 -17.07 -11.71
N HIS A 167 11.60 -16.64 -12.84
CA HIS A 167 12.34 -17.53 -13.73
C HIS A 167 13.67 -17.85 -13.04
N ARG A 168 13.79 -19.06 -12.45
CA ARG A 168 15.08 -19.57 -11.98
C ARG A 168 15.81 -20.25 -13.11
#